data_76f2e0402466fc26f8248c502f5fbb42
#
_entry.id   76f2e0402466fc26f8248c502f5fbb42
#
_cell.length_a   1.000
_cell.length_b   1.000
_cell.length_c   1.000
_cell.angle_alpha   90.00
_cell.angle_beta   90.00
_cell.angle_gamma   90.00
#
_symmetry.space_group_name_H-M   'P 1'
#
loop_
_entity.id
_entity.type
_entity.pdbx_description
1 polymer ?
#
loop_
_entity_poly.entity_id
_entity_poly.type
_entity_poly.pdbx_seq_one_letter_code
_entity_poly.pdbx_strand_id
1 'polypeptide(L)'
;MNYSGVRETEVVVAGAGQAGLAAAFHLRRVGYEPDRDFVVLDHAPRPGGAWQFRWPTLTYGTVHGMHALPGMELTGADPDRPSSEVIGAYFDTYERTFGLRVHRPVDVRAVRAGADERLLVETSEGTYATRALINATGTWDRPFWPRFPGQEVFRGRQLHSSAYRGPQDFAGQRVIVVGGGTSAVQQLMEIAGTAAATTWVTRRPPLFREGPFDEQQGRAAVARVEERVRAGLPPQSVVSVTGLPMTEAMRQARARGVLERLPLFDRLTETGATWSDGSTVEADTILYATGFRAAIDHLAPLKLREPGGGIRLDGTRAVRDPRVHLIGYGPSASTIGANRAGRTAVREIRQLLRPDLRTAA
;
A
#
# COMPACT_ATOMS: atom_id res chain seq x y z
N MET A 1 -37.00 -1.12 5.71
CA MET A 1 -36.74 -1.79 4.41
C MET A 1 -36.41 -3.24 4.69
N ASN A 2 -37.12 -4.20 4.11
CA ASN A 2 -36.73 -5.61 4.25
C ASN A 2 -35.47 -5.88 3.44
N TYR A 3 -34.38 -6.25 4.09
CA TYR A 3 -33.11 -6.63 3.47
C TYR A 3 -33.14 -8.08 2.97
N SER A 4 -34.10 -8.45 2.12
CA SER A 4 -34.11 -9.78 1.53
C SER A 4 -32.86 -9.95 0.64
N GLY A 5 -31.95 -10.84 1.06
CA GLY A 5 -30.66 -11.07 0.39
C GLY A 5 -29.45 -10.29 0.96
N VAL A 6 -29.62 -9.49 2.03
CA VAL A 6 -28.51 -8.83 2.74
C VAL A 6 -28.07 -9.70 3.92
N ARG A 7 -26.77 -9.98 4.01
CA ARG A 7 -26.16 -10.71 5.13
C ARG A 7 -25.82 -9.74 6.26
N GLU A 8 -26.19 -10.06 7.48
CA GLU A 8 -25.84 -9.24 8.65
C GLU A 8 -24.58 -9.72 9.32
N THR A 9 -23.73 -8.77 9.78
CA THR A 9 -22.55 -9.04 10.59
C THR A 9 -22.22 -7.84 11.48
N GLU A 10 -21.44 -8.03 12.53
CA GLU A 10 -20.99 -6.93 13.38
C GLU A 10 -19.89 -6.11 12.70
N VAL A 11 -18.91 -6.78 12.06
CA VAL A 11 -17.73 -6.13 11.46
C VAL A 11 -17.43 -6.70 10.08
N VAL A 12 -17.22 -5.82 9.11
CA VAL A 12 -16.61 -6.19 7.81
C VAL A 12 -15.17 -5.70 7.80
N VAL A 13 -14.23 -6.59 7.44
CA VAL A 13 -12.84 -6.26 7.14
C VAL A 13 -12.66 -6.32 5.62
N ALA A 14 -12.40 -5.19 4.98
CA ALA A 14 -12.15 -5.09 3.54
C ALA A 14 -10.65 -5.09 3.26
N GLY A 15 -10.15 -6.15 2.63
CA GLY A 15 -8.74 -6.42 2.35
C GLY A 15 -8.10 -7.38 3.37
N ALA A 16 -7.37 -8.39 2.86
CA ALA A 16 -6.63 -9.37 3.65
C ALA A 16 -5.10 -9.31 3.38
N GLY A 17 -4.58 -8.09 3.28
CA GLY A 17 -3.14 -7.83 3.38
C GLY A 17 -2.69 -7.76 4.83
N GLN A 18 -1.47 -7.29 5.08
CA GLN A 18 -0.87 -7.14 6.42
C GLN A 18 -1.83 -6.51 7.44
N ALA A 19 -2.50 -5.42 7.09
CA ALA A 19 -3.38 -4.68 7.99
C ALA A 19 -4.66 -5.46 8.29
N GLY A 20 -5.32 -6.01 7.27
CA GLY A 20 -6.57 -6.74 7.43
C GLY A 20 -6.40 -8.03 8.21
N LEU A 21 -5.33 -8.80 7.92
CA LEU A 21 -5.02 -10.02 8.67
C LEU A 21 -4.69 -9.74 10.14
N ALA A 22 -3.94 -8.65 10.41
CA ALA A 22 -3.70 -8.22 11.79
C ALA A 22 -5.00 -7.85 12.52
N ALA A 23 -5.93 -7.15 11.87
CA ALA A 23 -7.22 -6.83 12.44
C ALA A 23 -8.08 -8.08 12.68
N ALA A 24 -8.15 -8.99 11.70
CA ALA A 24 -8.90 -10.24 11.81
C ALA A 24 -8.38 -11.11 12.96
N PHE A 25 -7.06 -11.21 13.13
CA PHE A 25 -6.45 -11.88 14.27
C PHE A 25 -6.91 -11.27 15.60
N HIS A 26 -6.89 -9.95 15.71
CA HIS A 26 -7.30 -9.28 16.94
C HIS A 26 -8.82 -9.40 17.20
N LEU A 27 -9.67 -9.43 16.16
CA LEU A 27 -11.10 -9.75 16.29
C LEU A 27 -11.29 -11.14 16.88
N ARG A 28 -10.62 -12.17 16.32
CA ARG A 28 -10.63 -13.53 16.87
C ARG A 28 -10.19 -13.55 18.33
N ARG A 29 -9.08 -12.89 18.63
CA ARG A 29 -8.51 -12.88 19.97
C ARG A 29 -9.43 -12.27 21.03
N VAL A 30 -10.33 -11.36 20.66
CA VAL A 30 -11.30 -10.74 21.57
C VAL A 30 -12.69 -11.42 21.52
N GLY A 31 -12.78 -12.61 20.88
CA GLY A 31 -13.95 -13.47 20.92
C GLY A 31 -14.97 -13.27 19.80
N TYR A 32 -14.61 -12.54 18.73
CA TYR A 32 -15.45 -12.49 17.52
C TYR A 32 -15.19 -13.74 16.66
N GLU A 33 -16.27 -14.35 16.16
CA GLU A 33 -16.17 -15.54 15.31
C GLU A 33 -16.30 -15.19 13.83
N PRO A 34 -15.40 -15.70 12.95
CA PRO A 34 -15.52 -15.53 11.51
C PRO A 34 -16.83 -16.08 10.96
N ASP A 35 -17.40 -15.40 9.97
CA ASP A 35 -18.67 -15.69 9.30
C ASP A 35 -19.94 -15.53 10.18
N ARG A 36 -19.77 -15.33 11.48
CA ARG A 36 -20.87 -15.01 12.40
C ARG A 36 -20.82 -13.56 12.83
N ASP A 37 -19.70 -13.14 13.44
CA ASP A 37 -19.56 -11.81 14.02
C ASP A 37 -18.77 -10.87 13.12
N PHE A 38 -17.87 -11.41 12.30
CA PHE A 38 -17.16 -10.62 11.29
C PHE A 38 -16.89 -11.43 10.02
N VAL A 39 -16.68 -10.72 8.92
CA VAL A 39 -16.22 -11.29 7.65
C VAL A 39 -14.98 -10.58 7.16
N VAL A 40 -14.08 -11.31 6.50
CA VAL A 40 -12.89 -10.75 5.83
C VAL A 40 -13.06 -10.95 4.33
N LEU A 41 -13.06 -9.85 3.58
CA LEU A 41 -13.28 -9.84 2.13
C LEU A 41 -12.01 -9.37 1.43
N ASP A 42 -11.53 -10.13 0.45
CA ASP A 42 -10.35 -9.76 -0.31
C ASP A 42 -10.57 -9.99 -1.80
N HIS A 43 -10.28 -8.98 -2.63
CA HIS A 43 -10.42 -9.06 -4.08
C HIS A 43 -9.32 -9.92 -4.74
N ALA A 44 -8.19 -10.08 -4.07
CA ALA A 44 -7.06 -10.83 -4.59
C ALA A 44 -7.39 -12.33 -4.70
N PRO A 45 -6.88 -13.02 -5.76
CA PRO A 45 -7.20 -14.44 -5.96
C PRO A 45 -6.50 -15.37 -4.95
N ARG A 46 -5.48 -14.90 -4.26
CA ARG A 46 -4.63 -15.68 -3.36
C ARG A 46 -4.22 -14.88 -2.13
N PRO A 47 -3.78 -15.54 -1.03
CA PRO A 47 -3.12 -14.88 0.08
C PRO A 47 -1.86 -14.13 -0.33
N GLY A 48 -1.50 -13.07 0.43
CA GLY A 48 -0.28 -12.29 0.19
C GLY A 48 -0.50 -10.78 0.06
N GLY A 49 -1.75 -10.32 -0.04
CA GLY A 49 -2.05 -8.89 -0.24
C GLY A 49 -1.27 -8.32 -1.42
N ALA A 50 -0.69 -7.12 -1.27
CA ALA A 50 0.13 -6.50 -2.31
C ALA A 50 1.44 -7.25 -2.63
N TRP A 51 1.89 -8.16 -1.78
CA TRP A 51 3.13 -8.90 -1.99
C TRP A 51 3.03 -9.91 -3.13
N GLN A 52 1.89 -10.54 -3.33
CA GLN A 52 1.68 -11.51 -4.41
C GLN A 52 1.90 -10.94 -5.81
N PHE A 53 1.85 -9.61 -5.96
CA PHE A 53 2.01 -8.89 -7.23
C PHE A 53 3.41 -8.27 -7.42
N ARG A 54 4.31 -8.45 -6.44
CA ARG A 54 5.69 -7.97 -6.56
C ARG A 54 6.42 -8.72 -7.67
N TRP A 55 7.37 -8.04 -8.29
CA TRP A 55 8.15 -8.62 -9.38
C TRP A 55 9.05 -9.77 -8.89
N PRO A 56 9.25 -10.81 -9.72
CA PRO A 56 9.91 -12.06 -9.29
C PRO A 56 11.35 -11.89 -8.82
N THR A 57 12.09 -10.91 -9.34
CA THR A 57 13.48 -10.65 -8.95
C THR A 57 13.63 -9.92 -7.61
N LEU A 58 12.51 -9.45 -7.00
CA LEU A 58 12.53 -8.95 -5.64
C LEU A 58 12.57 -10.11 -4.66
N THR A 59 13.76 -10.48 -4.20
CA THR A 59 13.95 -11.57 -3.24
C THR A 59 13.60 -11.15 -1.81
N TYR A 60 13.30 -12.13 -0.95
CA TYR A 60 12.94 -11.87 0.44
C TYR A 60 14.07 -11.16 1.19
N GLY A 61 15.34 -11.50 0.93
CA GLY A 61 16.50 -10.85 1.54
C GLY A 61 16.69 -9.38 1.15
N THR A 62 16.09 -8.92 0.04
CA THR A 62 16.16 -7.53 -0.42
C THR A 62 14.93 -6.69 -0.02
N VAL A 63 13.95 -7.29 0.62
CA VAL A 63 12.77 -6.59 1.15
C VAL A 63 13.14 -5.82 2.42
N HIS A 64 12.78 -4.55 2.46
CA HIS A 64 12.99 -3.71 3.63
C HIS A 64 11.72 -3.58 4.47
N GLY A 65 11.86 -3.79 5.80
CA GLY A 65 10.82 -3.44 6.77
C GLY A 65 9.60 -4.38 6.77
N MET A 66 9.76 -5.65 6.37
CA MET A 66 8.74 -6.66 6.60
C MET A 66 8.77 -7.10 8.07
N HIS A 67 7.63 -6.92 8.75
CA HIS A 67 7.44 -7.37 10.13
C HIS A 67 6.42 -8.51 10.15
N ALA A 68 6.68 -9.50 10.99
CA ALA A 68 5.76 -10.61 11.21
C ALA A 68 4.36 -10.12 11.64
N LEU A 69 3.34 -10.88 11.30
CA LEU A 69 1.98 -10.66 11.75
C LEU A 69 1.85 -11.02 13.25
N PRO A 70 0.89 -10.43 13.99
CA PRO A 70 0.72 -10.72 15.41
C PRO A 70 0.46 -12.22 15.66
N GLY A 71 1.21 -12.81 16.59
CA GLY A 71 1.02 -14.18 17.04
C GLY A 71 1.70 -15.27 16.21
N MET A 72 2.40 -14.93 15.13
CA MET A 72 3.17 -15.90 14.34
C MET A 72 4.41 -15.24 13.72
N GLU A 73 5.59 -15.73 14.08
CA GLU A 73 6.86 -15.25 13.54
C GLU A 73 7.06 -15.70 12.08
N LEU A 74 7.78 -14.90 11.33
CA LEU A 74 8.24 -15.24 9.98
C LEU A 74 9.70 -15.69 10.06
N THR A 75 9.90 -16.99 10.34
CA THR A 75 11.21 -17.60 10.54
C THR A 75 11.55 -18.58 9.42
N GLY A 76 12.85 -18.84 9.21
CA GLY A 76 13.32 -19.86 8.26
C GLY A 76 13.05 -19.55 6.79
N ALA A 77 12.72 -18.31 6.46
CA ALA A 77 12.50 -17.90 5.07
C ALA A 77 13.84 -17.83 4.33
N ASP A 78 13.89 -18.45 3.16
CA ASP A 78 15.04 -18.39 2.26
C ASP A 78 15.16 -16.97 1.67
N PRO A 79 16.30 -16.26 1.91
CA PRO A 79 16.48 -14.89 1.45
C PRO A 79 16.53 -14.75 -0.08
N ASP A 80 16.88 -15.80 -0.80
CA ASP A 80 17.04 -15.77 -2.26
C ASP A 80 15.75 -16.07 -3.01
N ARG A 81 14.70 -16.55 -2.32
CA ARG A 81 13.40 -16.79 -2.95
C ARG A 81 12.64 -15.48 -3.21
N PRO A 82 11.79 -15.44 -4.26
CA PRO A 82 10.91 -14.32 -4.52
C PRO A 82 10.08 -13.94 -3.30
N SER A 83 10.07 -12.66 -2.94
CA SER A 83 9.31 -12.15 -1.79
C SER A 83 7.80 -12.40 -1.92
N SER A 84 7.29 -12.44 -3.16
CA SER A 84 5.89 -12.77 -3.47
C SER A 84 5.52 -14.18 -3.07
N GLU A 85 6.42 -15.14 -3.19
CA GLU A 85 6.21 -16.53 -2.79
C GLU A 85 6.32 -16.70 -1.27
N VAL A 86 7.41 -16.19 -0.68
CA VAL A 86 7.68 -16.32 0.76
C VAL A 86 6.57 -15.69 1.58
N ILE A 87 6.21 -14.43 1.28
CA ILE A 87 5.20 -13.72 2.06
C ILE A 87 3.79 -14.24 1.74
N GLY A 88 3.55 -14.65 0.50
CA GLY A 88 2.29 -15.30 0.12
C GLY A 88 2.03 -16.58 0.90
N ALA A 89 3.03 -17.46 0.98
CA ALA A 89 2.96 -18.71 1.76
C ALA A 89 2.81 -18.45 3.27
N TYR A 90 3.49 -17.43 3.78
CA TYR A 90 3.36 -17.01 5.17
C TYR A 90 1.94 -16.54 5.51
N PHE A 91 1.33 -15.71 4.66
CA PHE A 91 -0.04 -15.23 4.86
C PHE A 91 -1.06 -16.37 4.76
N ASP A 92 -0.89 -17.30 3.80
CA ASP A 92 -1.73 -18.49 3.68
C ASP A 92 -1.67 -19.35 4.94
N THR A 93 -0.46 -19.61 5.45
CA THR A 93 -0.28 -20.34 6.70
C THR A 93 -0.91 -19.61 7.89
N TYR A 94 -0.75 -18.27 7.93
CA TYR A 94 -1.35 -17.43 8.97
C TYR A 94 -2.89 -17.53 8.98
N GLU A 95 -3.52 -17.40 7.83
CA GLU A 95 -4.97 -17.50 7.69
C GLU A 95 -5.51 -18.84 8.17
N ARG A 96 -4.83 -19.92 7.80
CA ARG A 96 -5.19 -21.29 8.23
C ARG A 96 -4.97 -21.50 9.73
N THR A 97 -3.82 -21.08 10.24
CA THR A 97 -3.45 -21.27 11.67
C THR A 97 -4.45 -20.57 12.59
N PHE A 98 -4.89 -19.39 12.23
CA PHE A 98 -5.83 -18.61 13.04
C PHE A 98 -7.29 -18.75 12.58
N GLY A 99 -7.58 -19.56 11.58
CA GLY A 99 -8.94 -19.84 11.09
C GLY A 99 -9.68 -18.58 10.65
N LEU A 100 -9.01 -17.68 9.92
CA LEU A 100 -9.56 -16.34 9.61
C LEU A 100 -10.63 -16.33 8.53
N ARG A 101 -10.80 -17.44 7.76
CA ARG A 101 -11.86 -17.65 6.75
C ARG A 101 -12.03 -16.48 5.79
N VAL A 102 -10.96 -16.10 5.10
CA VAL A 102 -10.99 -14.99 4.14
C VAL A 102 -11.77 -15.38 2.89
N HIS A 103 -12.78 -14.59 2.53
CA HIS A 103 -13.55 -14.75 1.30
C HIS A 103 -12.80 -14.14 0.12
N ARG A 104 -12.49 -14.94 -0.90
CA ARG A 104 -11.74 -14.58 -2.13
C ARG A 104 -12.28 -15.30 -3.36
N PRO A 105 -12.26 -14.66 -4.53
CA PRO A 105 -12.09 -13.22 -4.74
C PRO A 105 -13.41 -12.48 -4.49
N VAL A 106 -13.42 -11.45 -3.66
CA VAL A 106 -14.62 -10.63 -3.39
C VAL A 106 -14.27 -9.14 -3.46
N ASP A 107 -14.82 -8.45 -4.44
CA ASP A 107 -14.66 -7.01 -4.60
C ASP A 107 -15.64 -6.24 -3.72
N VAL A 108 -15.14 -5.34 -2.89
CA VAL A 108 -15.96 -4.31 -2.23
C VAL A 108 -16.14 -3.13 -3.20
N ARG A 109 -17.35 -2.94 -3.69
CA ARG A 109 -17.68 -1.97 -4.75
C ARG A 109 -18.10 -0.62 -4.21
N ALA A 110 -18.92 -0.61 -3.17
CA ALA A 110 -19.39 0.61 -2.52
C ALA A 110 -19.74 0.36 -1.05
N VAL A 111 -19.58 1.41 -0.24
CA VAL A 111 -20.07 1.43 1.14
C VAL A 111 -20.99 2.62 1.31
N ARG A 112 -22.20 2.36 1.82
CA ARG A 112 -23.24 3.37 2.02
C ARG A 112 -23.76 3.35 3.45
N ALA A 113 -24.33 4.44 3.90
CA ALA A 113 -25.13 4.46 5.11
C ALA A 113 -26.42 3.67 4.86
N GLY A 114 -26.69 2.71 5.73
CA GLY A 114 -27.93 1.93 5.74
C GLY A 114 -28.93 2.46 6.78
N ALA A 115 -30.05 1.74 6.96
CA ALA A 115 -30.95 1.95 8.07
C ALA A 115 -30.33 1.41 9.38
N ASP A 116 -30.94 1.73 10.52
CA ASP A 116 -30.61 1.19 11.84
C ASP A 116 -29.11 1.33 12.20
N GLU A 117 -28.52 2.49 11.83
CA GLU A 117 -27.11 2.82 12.07
C GLU A 117 -26.11 1.84 11.46
N ARG A 118 -26.52 0.98 10.53
CA ARG A 118 -25.63 0.05 9.82
C ARG A 118 -25.00 0.70 8.59
N LEU A 119 -23.87 0.16 8.18
CA LEU A 119 -23.28 0.38 6.87
C LEU A 119 -23.69 -0.75 5.92
N LEU A 120 -24.01 -0.42 4.68
CA LEU A 120 -24.22 -1.37 3.60
C LEU A 120 -22.92 -1.48 2.79
N VAL A 121 -22.32 -2.66 2.83
CA VAL A 121 -21.10 -3.00 2.07
C VAL A 121 -21.51 -3.81 0.85
N GLU A 122 -21.56 -3.15 -0.30
CA GLU A 122 -21.90 -3.75 -1.59
C GLU A 122 -20.67 -4.45 -2.17
N THR A 123 -20.81 -5.73 -2.51
CA THR A 123 -19.70 -6.55 -3.02
C THR A 123 -20.04 -7.22 -4.34
N SER A 124 -19.07 -7.93 -4.94
CA SER A 124 -19.31 -8.79 -6.11
C SER A 124 -20.23 -9.97 -5.80
N GLU A 125 -20.39 -10.36 -4.54
CA GLU A 125 -21.13 -11.55 -4.09
C GLU A 125 -22.35 -11.23 -3.21
N GLY A 126 -22.85 -9.99 -3.28
CA GLY A 126 -24.00 -9.54 -2.50
C GLY A 126 -23.65 -8.42 -1.53
N THR A 127 -24.56 -8.11 -0.62
CA THR A 127 -24.42 -6.99 0.30
C THR A 127 -24.36 -7.46 1.74
N TYR A 128 -23.50 -6.83 2.53
CA TYR A 128 -23.44 -7.00 3.98
C TYR A 128 -23.98 -5.74 4.67
N ALA A 129 -24.82 -5.93 5.68
CA ALA A 129 -25.23 -4.90 6.62
C ALA A 129 -24.38 -5.05 7.89
N THR A 130 -23.49 -4.09 8.15
CA THR A 130 -22.51 -4.17 9.25
C THR A 130 -22.60 -2.97 10.18
N ARG A 131 -22.23 -3.17 11.44
CA ARG A 131 -22.14 -2.09 12.45
C ARG A 131 -20.83 -1.33 12.40
N ALA A 132 -19.76 -1.98 11.89
CA ALA A 132 -18.46 -1.33 11.70
C ALA A 132 -17.74 -1.89 10.48
N LEU A 133 -16.91 -1.04 9.85
CA LEU A 133 -16.05 -1.39 8.72
C LEU A 133 -14.58 -1.13 9.07
N ILE A 134 -13.73 -2.12 8.89
CA ILE A 134 -12.28 -1.96 8.88
C ILE A 134 -11.83 -1.97 7.42
N ASN A 135 -11.50 -0.79 6.89
CA ASN A 135 -10.96 -0.65 5.55
C ASN A 135 -9.44 -0.87 5.56
N ALA A 136 -8.98 -1.98 4.98
CA ALA A 136 -7.60 -2.41 4.89
C ALA A 136 -7.15 -2.68 3.43
N THR A 137 -7.79 -1.98 2.47
CA THR A 137 -7.62 -2.19 1.03
C THR A 137 -6.27 -1.74 0.46
N GLY A 138 -5.45 -1.06 1.27
CA GLY A 138 -4.10 -0.68 0.88
C GLY A 138 -4.04 0.31 -0.28
N THR A 139 -3.04 0.12 -1.15
CA THR A 139 -2.75 1.08 -2.23
C THR A 139 -2.49 0.42 -3.59
N TRP A 140 -2.26 -0.90 -3.65
CA TRP A 140 -1.74 -1.58 -4.83
C TRP A 140 -2.60 -1.38 -6.09
N ASP A 141 -3.90 -1.33 -5.95
CA ASP A 141 -4.86 -1.21 -7.07
C ASP A 141 -4.99 0.24 -7.59
N ARG A 142 -4.24 1.17 -7.02
CA ARG A 142 -4.24 2.58 -7.41
C ARG A 142 -2.82 3.08 -7.72
N PRO A 143 -2.16 2.53 -8.77
CA PRO A 143 -0.90 3.06 -9.26
C PRO A 143 -1.06 4.52 -9.67
N PHE A 144 -0.11 5.36 -9.27
CA PHE A 144 -0.16 6.78 -9.60
C PHE A 144 0.57 7.05 -10.92
N TRP A 145 -0.21 7.37 -11.93
CA TRP A 145 0.28 7.80 -13.24
C TRP A 145 0.33 9.33 -13.28
N PRO A 146 1.51 9.95 -13.29
CA PRO A 146 1.61 11.39 -13.52
C PRO A 146 1.26 11.71 -14.97
N ARG A 147 0.80 12.94 -15.20
CA ARG A 147 0.63 13.47 -16.55
C ARG A 147 1.73 14.46 -16.86
N PHE A 148 2.31 14.32 -18.05
CA PHE A 148 3.33 15.21 -18.58
C PHE A 148 2.90 15.76 -19.94
N PRO A 149 3.25 17.01 -20.29
CA PRO A 149 3.09 17.51 -21.64
C PRO A 149 3.79 16.59 -22.64
N GLY A 150 3.14 16.27 -23.76
CA GLY A 150 3.69 15.40 -24.81
C GLY A 150 3.67 13.91 -24.51
N GLN A 151 3.05 13.49 -23.41
CA GLN A 151 2.97 12.07 -23.04
C GLN A 151 2.24 11.24 -24.12
N GLU A 152 1.28 11.83 -24.79
CA GLU A 152 0.48 11.22 -25.84
C GLU A 152 1.21 11.06 -27.18
N VAL A 153 2.28 11.80 -27.43
CA VAL A 153 3.06 11.71 -28.67
C VAL A 153 4.29 10.79 -28.53
N PHE A 154 4.65 10.42 -27.30
CA PHE A 154 5.78 9.52 -27.10
C PHE A 154 5.48 8.14 -27.69
N ARG A 155 6.33 7.69 -28.64
CA ARG A 155 6.15 6.45 -29.40
C ARG A 155 6.71 5.21 -28.72
N GLY A 156 7.52 5.41 -27.66
CA GLY A 156 8.09 4.32 -26.88
C GLY A 156 7.08 3.71 -25.91
N ARG A 157 7.52 2.69 -25.21
CA ARG A 157 6.73 2.01 -24.18
C ARG A 157 6.62 2.87 -22.91
N GLN A 158 5.43 2.93 -22.35
CA GLN A 158 5.20 3.55 -21.03
C GLN A 158 4.59 2.51 -20.09
N LEU A 159 5.17 2.33 -18.92
CA LEU A 159 4.65 1.41 -17.92
C LEU A 159 4.82 1.94 -16.50
N HIS A 160 3.93 1.53 -15.60
CA HIS A 160 4.09 1.79 -14.17
C HIS A 160 4.89 0.65 -13.50
N SER A 161 5.57 0.94 -12.40
CA SER A 161 6.37 -0.04 -11.64
C SER A 161 5.56 -1.25 -11.15
N SER A 162 4.23 -1.17 -11.06
CA SER A 162 3.36 -2.32 -10.80
C SER A 162 3.34 -3.36 -11.92
N ALA A 163 3.67 -2.95 -13.14
CA ALA A 163 3.76 -3.83 -14.31
C ALA A 163 5.19 -4.34 -14.58
N TYR A 164 6.17 -3.91 -13.79
CA TYR A 164 7.55 -4.39 -13.89
C TYR A 164 7.62 -5.88 -13.53
N ARG A 165 8.33 -6.68 -14.36
CA ARG A 165 8.49 -8.12 -14.15
C ARG A 165 9.94 -8.55 -13.96
N GLY A 166 10.89 -7.75 -14.44
CA GLY A 166 12.32 -8.00 -14.32
C GLY A 166 13.13 -7.21 -15.33
N PRO A 167 14.44 -7.18 -15.19
CA PRO A 167 15.33 -6.36 -16.03
C PRO A 167 15.39 -6.84 -17.49
N GLN A 168 15.10 -8.11 -17.78
CA GLN A 168 15.18 -8.67 -19.12
C GLN A 168 14.19 -8.03 -20.12
N ASP A 169 13.07 -7.51 -19.62
CA ASP A 169 12.09 -6.77 -20.42
C ASP A 169 12.65 -5.45 -21.01
N PHE A 170 13.84 -5.04 -20.55
CA PHE A 170 14.50 -3.78 -20.92
C PHE A 170 15.84 -3.99 -21.62
N ALA A 171 16.18 -5.24 -21.96
CA ALA A 171 17.45 -5.57 -22.58
C ALA A 171 17.69 -4.75 -23.84
N GLY A 172 18.85 -4.09 -23.93
CA GLY A 172 19.26 -3.26 -25.07
C GLY A 172 18.47 -1.96 -25.27
N GLN A 173 17.53 -1.60 -24.38
CA GLN A 173 16.71 -0.38 -24.47
C GLN A 173 17.35 0.80 -23.72
N ARG A 174 17.03 2.02 -24.14
CA ARG A 174 17.27 3.24 -23.39
C ARG A 174 16.05 3.49 -22.48
N VAL A 175 16.26 3.54 -21.18
CA VAL A 175 15.16 3.55 -20.21
C VAL A 175 15.23 4.80 -19.34
N ILE A 176 14.15 5.58 -19.31
CA ILE A 176 13.95 6.65 -18.31
C ILE A 176 13.18 6.06 -17.14
N VAL A 177 13.76 6.11 -15.93
CA VAL A 177 13.09 5.72 -14.68
C VAL A 177 12.66 6.97 -13.92
N VAL A 178 11.34 7.13 -13.74
CA VAL A 178 10.73 8.29 -13.08
C VAL A 178 10.34 7.94 -11.65
N GLY A 179 11.00 8.53 -10.67
CA GLY A 179 10.64 8.38 -9.25
C GLY A 179 11.84 8.30 -8.32
N GLY A 180 11.63 8.63 -7.06
CA GLY A 180 12.69 8.69 -6.04
C GLY A 180 12.43 7.78 -4.83
N GLY A 181 11.55 6.78 -4.95
CA GLY A 181 11.25 5.81 -3.88
C GLY A 181 12.06 4.51 -4.00
N THR A 182 11.87 3.61 -3.04
CA THR A 182 12.57 2.32 -2.98
C THR A 182 12.43 1.52 -4.27
N SER A 183 11.21 1.37 -4.80
CA SER A 183 10.98 0.62 -6.04
C SER A 183 11.70 1.25 -7.24
N ALA A 184 11.76 2.60 -7.31
CA ALA A 184 12.46 3.29 -8.39
C ALA A 184 13.96 2.92 -8.39
N VAL A 185 14.60 2.99 -7.21
CA VAL A 185 16.04 2.71 -7.08
C VAL A 185 16.34 1.23 -7.29
N GLN A 186 15.53 0.32 -6.74
CA GLN A 186 15.72 -1.12 -6.92
C GLN A 186 15.58 -1.51 -8.40
N GLN A 187 14.48 -1.10 -9.06
CA GLN A 187 14.24 -1.40 -10.48
C GLN A 187 15.29 -0.73 -11.38
N LEU A 188 15.72 0.51 -11.10
CA LEU A 188 16.79 1.17 -11.82
C LEU A 188 18.10 0.38 -11.75
N MET A 189 18.48 -0.09 -10.57
CA MET A 189 19.71 -0.89 -10.39
C MET A 189 19.65 -2.23 -11.13
N GLU A 190 18.48 -2.89 -11.14
CA GLU A 190 18.28 -4.12 -11.91
C GLU A 190 18.38 -3.85 -13.42
N ILE A 191 17.67 -2.83 -13.92
CA ILE A 191 17.60 -2.47 -15.35
C ILE A 191 18.99 -2.04 -15.86
N ALA A 192 19.77 -1.30 -15.07
CA ALA A 192 21.10 -0.83 -15.48
C ALA A 192 22.08 -1.94 -15.82
N GLY A 193 21.80 -3.20 -15.42
CA GLY A 193 22.61 -4.36 -15.78
C GLY A 193 22.33 -4.94 -17.16
N THR A 194 21.20 -4.57 -17.80
CA THR A 194 20.75 -5.17 -19.06
C THR A 194 20.37 -4.14 -20.14
N ALA A 195 19.97 -2.96 -19.76
CA ALA A 195 19.61 -1.86 -20.66
C ALA A 195 20.85 -1.30 -21.39
N ALA A 196 20.65 -0.74 -22.58
CA ALA A 196 21.69 0.00 -23.29
C ALA A 196 22.08 1.30 -22.56
N ALA A 197 21.09 1.97 -21.95
CA ALA A 197 21.29 3.15 -21.12
C ALA A 197 20.14 3.33 -20.14
N THR A 198 20.43 3.94 -18.98
CA THR A 198 19.41 4.34 -18.01
C THR A 198 19.52 5.81 -17.68
N THR A 199 18.41 6.49 -17.56
CA THR A 199 18.32 7.87 -17.08
C THR A 199 17.38 7.91 -15.88
N TRP A 200 17.88 8.36 -14.73
CA TRP A 200 17.06 8.48 -13.54
C TRP A 200 16.58 9.90 -13.32
N VAL A 201 15.27 10.11 -13.27
CA VAL A 201 14.67 11.43 -13.08
C VAL A 201 13.78 11.48 -11.86
N THR A 202 13.90 12.55 -11.07
CA THR A 202 13.08 12.73 -9.88
C THR A 202 12.61 14.17 -9.71
N ARG A 203 11.41 14.35 -9.19
CA ARG A 203 10.85 15.66 -8.89
C ARG A 203 11.63 16.42 -7.82
N ARG A 204 12.17 15.68 -6.84
CA ARG A 204 12.99 16.21 -5.75
C ARG A 204 14.16 15.26 -5.52
N PRO A 205 15.33 15.75 -5.12
CA PRO A 205 16.44 14.87 -4.75
C PRO A 205 15.99 13.86 -3.69
N PRO A 206 16.19 12.56 -3.91
CA PRO A 206 15.96 11.55 -2.88
C PRO A 206 16.92 11.78 -1.72
N LEU A 207 16.40 11.62 -0.51
CA LEU A 207 17.24 11.61 0.68
C LEU A 207 17.76 10.18 0.90
N PHE A 208 19.06 10.00 0.88
CA PHE A 208 19.72 8.76 1.28
C PHE A 208 20.17 8.89 2.73
N ARG A 209 20.00 7.82 3.48
CA ARG A 209 20.35 7.78 4.89
C ARG A 209 21.41 6.72 5.14
N GLU A 210 22.49 7.10 5.79
CA GLU A 210 23.52 6.20 6.26
C GLU A 210 23.15 5.62 7.64
N GLY A 211 23.60 4.40 7.90
CA GLY A 211 23.43 3.73 9.18
C GLY A 211 22.04 3.11 9.44
N PRO A 212 21.86 2.51 10.62
CA PRO A 212 20.60 1.86 11.00
C PRO A 212 19.48 2.86 11.13
N PHE A 213 18.24 2.36 11.00
CA PHE A 213 17.04 3.19 11.19
C PHE A 213 16.90 3.57 12.67
N ASP A 214 17.03 4.84 12.96
CA ASP A 214 16.81 5.37 14.30
C ASP A 214 15.30 5.40 14.59
N GLU A 215 14.91 4.79 15.71
CA GLU A 215 13.52 4.74 16.16
C GLU A 215 12.93 6.14 16.37
N GLN A 216 13.73 7.11 16.81
CA GLN A 216 13.30 8.50 17.00
C GLN A 216 12.97 9.16 15.66
N GLN A 217 13.81 8.98 14.64
CA GLN A 217 13.54 9.45 13.27
C GLN A 217 12.29 8.78 12.68
N GLY A 218 12.10 7.50 12.99
CA GLY A 218 10.90 6.75 12.59
C GLY A 218 9.64 7.32 13.21
N ARG A 219 9.65 7.62 14.50
CA ARG A 219 8.53 8.27 15.21
C ARG A 219 8.23 9.67 14.65
N ALA A 220 9.28 10.48 14.39
CA ALA A 220 9.11 11.81 13.80
C ALA A 220 8.51 11.75 12.39
N ALA A 221 8.90 10.77 11.57
CA ALA A 221 8.35 10.57 10.25
C ALA A 221 6.87 10.17 10.29
N VAL A 222 6.52 9.23 11.15
CA VAL A 222 5.13 8.81 11.38
C VAL A 222 4.28 9.99 11.85
N ALA A 223 4.79 10.80 12.79
CA ALA A 223 4.10 12.00 13.30
C ALA A 223 3.79 13.01 12.17
N ARG A 224 4.71 13.26 11.25
CA ARG A 224 4.46 14.13 10.08
C ARG A 224 3.37 13.61 9.16
N VAL A 225 3.32 12.29 8.92
CA VAL A 225 2.26 11.68 8.11
C VAL A 225 0.93 11.77 8.86
N GLU A 226 0.93 11.58 10.17
CA GLU A 226 -0.25 11.69 11.02
C GLU A 226 -0.81 13.12 11.05
N GLU A 227 0.05 14.14 11.16
CA GLU A 227 -0.35 15.55 11.08
C GLU A 227 -1.08 15.87 9.79
N ARG A 228 -0.58 15.38 8.63
CA ARG A 228 -1.27 15.55 7.35
C ARG A 228 -2.66 14.91 7.34
N VAL A 229 -2.77 13.70 7.87
CA VAL A 229 -4.06 12.98 7.94
C VAL A 229 -5.03 13.70 8.88
N ARG A 230 -4.55 14.21 10.03
CA ARG A 230 -5.33 15.06 10.95
C ARG A 230 -5.78 16.38 10.31
N ALA A 231 -4.97 16.92 9.38
CA ALA A 231 -5.33 18.11 8.59
C ALA A 231 -6.28 17.80 7.42
N GLY A 232 -6.75 16.56 7.24
CA GLY A 232 -7.63 16.17 6.14
C GLY A 232 -6.94 16.18 4.77
N LEU A 233 -5.62 16.09 4.73
CA LEU A 233 -4.84 16.00 3.51
C LEU A 233 -4.55 14.53 3.13
N PRO A 234 -4.38 14.20 1.84
CA PRO A 234 -3.95 12.88 1.42
C PRO A 234 -2.63 12.48 2.08
N PRO A 235 -2.48 11.23 2.56
CA PRO A 235 -1.25 10.79 3.19
C PRO A 235 -0.08 10.79 2.21
N GLN A 236 1.12 11.05 2.72
CA GLN A 236 2.37 10.86 2.00
C GLN A 236 2.95 9.48 2.31
N SER A 237 3.78 8.98 1.37
CA SER A 237 4.54 7.75 1.62
C SER A 237 5.52 7.96 2.78
N VAL A 238 5.58 6.99 3.71
CA VAL A 238 6.53 7.01 4.83
C VAL A 238 7.98 7.14 4.31
N VAL A 239 8.33 6.44 3.23
CA VAL A 239 9.66 6.50 2.61
C VAL A 239 10.02 7.92 2.14
N SER A 240 9.05 8.70 1.68
CA SER A 240 9.29 10.09 1.28
C SER A 240 9.71 11.01 2.44
N VAL A 241 9.49 10.57 3.65
CA VAL A 241 9.79 11.31 4.90
C VAL A 241 10.98 10.72 5.64
N THR A 242 11.21 9.38 5.54
CA THR A 242 12.30 8.69 6.23
C THR A 242 13.60 8.61 5.42
N GLY A 243 13.53 8.86 4.11
CA GLY A 243 14.64 8.60 3.19
C GLY A 243 14.85 7.12 2.89
N LEU A 244 15.77 6.86 1.97
CA LEU A 244 16.17 5.52 1.53
C LEU A 244 17.39 5.07 2.36
N PRO A 245 17.42 3.86 2.93
CA PRO A 245 18.64 3.35 3.56
C PRO A 245 19.70 3.12 2.48
N MET A 246 20.90 3.65 2.69
CA MET A 246 22.03 3.44 1.78
C MET A 246 22.61 2.04 1.98
N THR A 247 22.25 1.11 1.10
CA THR A 247 22.77 -0.25 1.10
C THR A 247 24.11 -0.34 0.38
N GLU A 248 24.85 -1.42 0.57
CA GLU A 248 26.10 -1.66 -0.16
C GLU A 248 25.88 -1.72 -1.69
N ALA A 249 24.80 -2.38 -2.13
CA ALA A 249 24.43 -2.41 -3.54
C ALA A 249 24.17 -1.00 -4.11
N MET A 250 23.54 -0.11 -3.31
CA MET A 250 23.33 1.29 -3.72
C MET A 250 24.65 2.09 -3.79
N ARG A 251 25.61 1.84 -2.87
CA ARG A 251 26.95 2.49 -2.96
C ARG A 251 27.67 2.07 -4.23
N GLN A 252 27.65 0.78 -4.55
CA GLN A 252 28.24 0.25 -5.78
C GLN A 252 27.54 0.82 -7.04
N ALA A 253 26.21 0.91 -7.03
CA ALA A 253 25.44 1.52 -8.12
C ALA A 253 25.77 3.01 -8.29
N ARG A 254 25.95 3.74 -7.18
CA ARG A 254 26.38 5.16 -7.19
C ARG A 254 27.79 5.29 -7.75
N ALA A 255 28.72 4.44 -7.35
CA ALA A 255 30.09 4.45 -7.85
C ALA A 255 30.17 4.19 -9.36
N ARG A 256 29.20 3.47 -9.92
CA ARG A 256 29.07 3.21 -11.36
C ARG A 256 28.24 4.29 -12.11
N GLY A 257 27.82 5.35 -11.44
CA GLY A 257 27.01 6.42 -12.06
C GLY A 257 25.51 6.08 -12.22
N VAL A 258 25.06 4.87 -11.84
CA VAL A 258 23.65 4.46 -12.02
C VAL A 258 22.68 5.31 -11.21
N LEU A 259 23.12 5.85 -10.07
CA LEU A 259 22.31 6.70 -9.21
C LEU A 259 22.58 8.22 -9.44
N GLU A 260 23.10 8.59 -10.59
CA GLU A 260 23.16 9.97 -11.03
C GLU A 260 21.78 10.41 -11.52
N ARG A 261 21.19 11.35 -10.77
CA ARG A 261 19.83 11.79 -11.06
C ARG A 261 19.80 13.08 -11.87
N LEU A 262 18.84 13.18 -12.77
CA LEU A 262 18.42 14.44 -13.37
C LEU A 262 17.16 15.01 -12.68
N PRO A 263 16.90 16.32 -12.75
CA PRO A 263 15.62 16.87 -12.40
C PRO A 263 14.53 16.26 -13.29
N LEU A 264 13.27 16.39 -12.88
CA LEU A 264 12.17 15.93 -13.71
C LEU A 264 12.15 16.73 -15.03
N PHE A 265 11.92 16.04 -16.14
CA PHE A 265 11.79 16.67 -17.46
C PHE A 265 10.52 17.53 -17.55
N ASP A 266 10.50 18.52 -18.45
CA ASP A 266 9.37 19.40 -18.65
C ASP A 266 8.32 18.80 -19.59
N ARG A 267 8.76 18.04 -20.60
CA ARG A 267 7.86 17.41 -21.54
C ARG A 267 8.46 16.15 -22.18
N LEU A 268 7.60 15.31 -22.71
CA LEU A 268 7.97 14.20 -23.57
C LEU A 268 7.91 14.63 -25.05
N THR A 269 8.77 14.02 -25.84
CA THR A 269 8.82 14.10 -27.30
C THR A 269 8.43 12.76 -27.91
N GLU A 270 8.40 12.61 -29.22
CA GLU A 270 8.15 11.34 -29.88
C GLU A 270 9.17 10.25 -29.49
N THR A 271 10.41 10.65 -29.20
CA THR A 271 11.54 9.71 -29.00
C THR A 271 12.20 9.82 -27.61
N GLY A 272 11.66 10.63 -26.69
CA GLY A 272 12.30 10.80 -25.37
C GLY A 272 11.73 11.89 -24.51
N ALA A 273 12.60 12.57 -23.79
CA ALA A 273 12.26 13.66 -22.88
C ALA A 273 13.13 14.90 -23.13
N THR A 274 12.61 16.10 -22.82
CA THR A 274 13.34 17.35 -22.94
C THR A 274 13.11 18.25 -21.72
N TRP A 275 14.12 19.08 -21.42
CA TRP A 275 14.14 20.06 -20.34
C TRP A 275 14.10 21.48 -20.90
N SER A 276 13.76 22.44 -20.07
CA SER A 276 13.65 23.86 -20.44
C SER A 276 14.98 24.50 -20.86
N ASP A 277 16.11 23.92 -20.47
CA ASP A 277 17.44 24.33 -20.91
C ASP A 277 17.81 23.87 -22.35
N GLY A 278 16.88 23.14 -23.00
CA GLY A 278 17.09 22.58 -24.33
C GLY A 278 17.76 21.21 -24.34
N SER A 279 18.18 20.66 -23.19
CA SER A 279 18.74 19.31 -23.12
C SER A 279 17.65 18.26 -23.46
N THR A 280 18.08 17.16 -24.07
CA THR A 280 17.20 16.07 -24.48
C THR A 280 17.82 14.73 -24.13
N VAL A 281 16.96 13.75 -23.81
CA VAL A 281 17.36 12.35 -23.61
C VAL A 281 16.43 11.47 -24.44
N GLU A 282 17.02 10.64 -25.27
CA GLU A 282 16.27 9.64 -26.02
C GLU A 282 15.92 8.43 -25.15
N ALA A 283 14.76 7.86 -25.34
CA ALA A 283 14.27 6.70 -24.60
C ALA A 283 13.36 5.82 -25.48
N ASP A 284 13.51 4.51 -25.29
CA ASP A 284 12.63 3.50 -25.87
C ASP A 284 11.51 3.13 -24.87
N THR A 285 11.80 3.30 -23.57
CA THR A 285 10.84 3.01 -22.48
C THR A 285 10.92 4.04 -21.37
N ILE A 286 9.74 4.41 -20.82
CA ILE A 286 9.60 5.18 -19.60
C ILE A 286 8.95 4.32 -18.53
N LEU A 287 9.66 4.11 -17.41
CA LEU A 287 9.17 3.40 -16.24
C LEU A 287 8.76 4.39 -15.14
N TYR A 288 7.46 4.48 -14.89
CA TYR A 288 6.91 5.32 -13.82
C TYR A 288 6.92 4.59 -12.48
N ALA A 289 7.94 4.79 -11.68
CA ALA A 289 8.03 4.29 -10.30
C ALA A 289 7.54 5.36 -9.31
N THR A 290 6.36 5.89 -9.58
CA THR A 290 5.77 7.08 -8.97
C THR A 290 4.85 6.77 -7.79
N GLY A 291 4.82 5.49 -7.37
CA GLY A 291 4.09 5.02 -6.20
C GLY A 291 2.60 4.84 -6.45
N PHE A 292 1.86 4.79 -5.36
CA PHE A 292 0.45 4.39 -5.35
C PHE A 292 -0.38 5.35 -4.50
N ARG A 293 -1.68 5.38 -4.73
CA ARG A 293 -2.66 6.09 -3.89
C ARG A 293 -3.50 5.09 -3.11
N ALA A 294 -4.13 5.54 -2.03
CA ALA A 294 -5.02 4.69 -1.25
C ALA A 294 -6.23 4.23 -2.10
N ALA A 295 -6.54 2.93 -2.05
CA ALA A 295 -7.66 2.31 -2.75
C ALA A 295 -8.95 2.45 -1.91
N ILE A 296 -9.51 3.65 -1.86
CA ILE A 296 -10.63 4.02 -0.97
C ILE A 296 -11.84 4.59 -1.72
N ASP A 297 -11.94 4.40 -3.03
CA ASP A 297 -13.02 5.01 -3.82
C ASP A 297 -14.39 4.38 -3.54
N HIS A 298 -14.42 3.12 -3.11
CA HIS A 298 -15.63 2.45 -2.64
C HIS A 298 -16.27 3.13 -1.41
N LEU A 299 -15.51 3.95 -0.67
CA LEU A 299 -16.02 4.76 0.44
C LEU A 299 -16.62 6.10 -0.01
N ALA A 300 -16.55 6.46 -1.30
CA ALA A 300 -17.04 7.74 -1.80
C ALA A 300 -18.49 8.07 -1.42
N PRO A 301 -19.44 7.11 -1.41
CA PRO A 301 -20.81 7.40 -1.02
C PRO A 301 -20.98 7.90 0.43
N LEU A 302 -20.04 7.58 1.32
CA LEU A 302 -20.02 8.06 2.71
C LEU A 302 -19.52 9.50 2.87
N LYS A 303 -19.00 10.11 1.81
CA LYS A 303 -18.50 11.51 1.80
C LYS A 303 -17.50 11.82 2.91
N LEU A 304 -16.58 10.88 3.18
CA LEU A 304 -15.61 10.99 4.28
C LEU A 304 -14.46 11.98 3.98
N ARG A 305 -14.26 12.36 2.70
CA ARG A 305 -13.14 13.24 2.32
C ARG A 305 -13.36 14.66 2.82
N GLU A 306 -12.29 15.27 3.32
CA GLU A 306 -12.22 16.68 3.62
C GLU A 306 -11.96 17.53 2.35
N PRO A 307 -12.16 18.85 2.40
CA PRO A 307 -11.85 19.73 1.26
C PRO A 307 -10.43 19.59 0.71
N GLY A 308 -9.46 19.20 1.56
CA GLY A 308 -8.08 18.90 1.17
C GLY A 308 -7.91 17.56 0.42
N GLY A 309 -8.98 16.78 0.23
CA GLY A 309 -9.01 15.53 -0.54
C GLY A 309 -8.60 14.28 0.25
N GLY A 310 -8.13 14.40 1.49
CA GLY A 310 -7.85 13.29 2.40
C GLY A 310 -9.05 12.93 3.29
N ILE A 311 -8.97 11.80 3.97
CA ILE A 311 -9.91 11.42 5.03
C ILE A 311 -9.24 11.70 6.37
N ARG A 312 -9.88 12.56 7.18
CA ARG A 312 -9.39 12.89 8.52
C ARG A 312 -9.68 11.74 9.48
N LEU A 313 -8.65 11.32 10.21
CA LEU A 313 -8.73 10.26 11.19
C LEU A 313 -8.45 10.77 12.60
N ASP A 314 -9.13 10.14 13.59
CA ASP A 314 -8.78 10.15 15.00
C ASP A 314 -8.39 8.70 15.36
N GLY A 315 -7.10 8.46 15.59
CA GLY A 315 -6.56 7.11 15.65
C GLY A 315 -6.73 6.38 14.31
N THR A 316 -7.59 5.35 14.29
CA THR A 316 -7.95 4.63 13.06
C THR A 316 -9.32 5.04 12.52
N ARG A 317 -10.14 5.73 13.33
CA ARG A 317 -11.52 6.10 12.99
C ARG A 317 -11.59 7.29 12.04
N ALA A 318 -12.47 7.20 11.05
CA ALA A 318 -12.85 8.37 10.28
C ALA A 318 -13.66 9.35 11.14
N VAL A 319 -13.24 10.62 11.17
CA VAL A 319 -13.89 11.64 12.02
C VAL A 319 -15.34 11.88 11.63
N ARG A 320 -15.65 11.77 10.33
CA ARG A 320 -17.02 11.97 9.80
C ARG A 320 -17.96 10.79 10.01
N ASP A 321 -17.41 9.58 10.16
CA ASP A 321 -18.20 8.38 10.46
C ASP A 321 -17.39 7.43 11.34
N PRO A 322 -17.64 7.40 12.65
CA PRO A 322 -16.85 6.62 13.61
C PRO A 322 -17.00 5.10 13.45
N ARG A 323 -17.92 4.62 12.63
CA ARG A 323 -18.10 3.21 12.28
C ARG A 323 -17.05 2.74 11.27
N VAL A 324 -16.34 3.67 10.59
CA VAL A 324 -15.36 3.39 9.55
C VAL A 324 -13.94 3.59 10.08
N HIS A 325 -13.16 2.53 10.06
CA HIS A 325 -11.74 2.53 10.43
C HIS A 325 -10.87 2.34 9.18
N LEU A 326 -9.86 3.18 9.00
CA LEU A 326 -8.87 3.04 7.92
C LEU A 326 -7.54 2.60 8.52
N ILE A 327 -7.09 1.40 8.13
CA ILE A 327 -5.81 0.83 8.50
C ILE A 327 -4.98 0.51 7.25
N GLY A 328 -3.65 0.49 7.35
CA GLY A 328 -2.80 0.51 6.15
C GLY A 328 -2.88 1.84 5.38
N TYR A 329 -3.41 2.89 6.02
CA TYR A 329 -3.60 4.24 5.49
C TYR A 329 -2.81 5.25 6.31
N GLY A 330 -2.14 6.19 5.65
CA GLY A 330 -1.37 7.24 6.33
C GLY A 330 -0.27 6.69 7.25
N PRO A 331 -0.30 7.02 8.54
CA PRO A 331 0.74 6.60 9.49
C PRO A 331 0.80 5.08 9.70
N SER A 332 -0.27 4.36 9.38
CA SER A 332 -0.33 2.89 9.47
C SER A 332 0.05 2.17 8.16
N ALA A 333 0.57 2.85 7.15
CA ALA A 333 0.93 2.27 5.85
C ALA A 333 2.27 1.50 5.83
N SER A 334 2.89 1.23 6.98
CA SER A 334 4.01 0.31 7.14
C SER A 334 3.55 -1.01 7.76
N THR A 335 4.33 -2.09 7.64
CA THR A 335 3.95 -3.39 8.20
C THR A 335 3.78 -3.35 9.72
N ILE A 336 4.71 -2.73 10.45
CA ILE A 336 4.58 -2.52 11.90
C ILE A 336 3.42 -1.58 12.25
N GLY A 337 3.23 -0.52 11.48
CA GLY A 337 2.11 0.41 11.65
C GLY A 337 0.76 -0.25 11.41
N ALA A 338 0.66 -1.12 10.42
CA ALA A 338 -0.52 -1.92 10.10
C ALA A 338 -0.91 -2.85 11.25
N ASN A 339 0.08 -3.56 11.83
CA ASN A 339 -0.15 -4.43 12.98
C ASN A 339 -0.71 -3.67 14.20
N ARG A 340 -0.10 -2.51 14.52
CA ARG A 340 -0.57 -1.64 15.62
C ARG A 340 -1.96 -1.09 15.35
N ALA A 341 -2.22 -0.65 14.13
CA ALA A 341 -3.52 -0.10 13.72
C ALA A 341 -4.62 -1.16 13.76
N GLY A 342 -4.36 -2.40 13.34
CA GLY A 342 -5.29 -3.51 13.46
C GLY A 342 -5.74 -3.73 14.91
N ARG A 343 -4.80 -3.75 15.85
CA ARG A 343 -5.11 -3.85 17.29
C ARG A 343 -5.94 -2.65 17.80
N THR A 344 -5.57 -1.44 17.37
CA THR A 344 -6.25 -0.22 17.78
C THR A 344 -7.67 -0.17 17.27
N ALA A 345 -7.89 -0.46 15.97
CA ALA A 345 -9.21 -0.49 15.35
C ALA A 345 -10.16 -1.47 16.06
N VAL A 346 -9.68 -2.68 16.36
CA VAL A 346 -10.49 -3.68 17.07
C VAL A 346 -10.85 -3.21 18.48
N ARG A 347 -9.93 -2.60 19.22
CA ARG A 347 -10.23 -2.03 20.52
C ARG A 347 -11.29 -0.93 20.45
N GLU A 348 -11.16 -0.01 19.51
CA GLU A 348 -12.09 1.10 19.31
C GLU A 348 -13.48 0.61 18.84
N ILE A 349 -13.56 -0.37 17.94
CA ILE A 349 -14.80 -1.00 17.52
C ILE A 349 -15.48 -1.69 18.70
N ARG A 350 -14.75 -2.41 19.52
CA ARG A 350 -15.28 -3.06 20.70
C ARG A 350 -15.91 -2.07 21.68
N GLN A 351 -15.27 -0.92 21.86
CA GLN A 351 -15.82 0.17 22.67
C GLN A 351 -17.06 0.82 22.07
N LEU A 352 -17.14 0.88 20.73
CA LEU A 352 -18.31 1.40 20.02
C LEU A 352 -19.50 0.45 20.10
N LEU A 353 -19.27 -0.86 19.89
CA LEU A 353 -20.33 -1.85 19.77
C LEU A 353 -20.82 -2.43 21.10
N ARG A 354 -19.99 -2.37 22.15
CA ARG A 354 -20.27 -2.91 23.49
C ARG A 354 -19.87 -1.89 24.57
N PRO A 355 -20.61 -0.79 24.71
CA PRO A 355 -20.30 0.28 25.66
C PRO A 355 -20.30 -0.18 27.13
N ASP A 356 -21.07 -1.25 27.46
CA ASP A 356 -21.18 -1.79 28.82
C ASP A 356 -19.85 -2.40 29.35
N LEU A 357 -18.91 -2.72 28.46
CA LEU A 357 -17.58 -3.20 28.86
C LEU A 357 -16.62 -2.07 29.27
N ARG A 358 -17.05 -0.81 29.25
CA ARG A 358 -16.24 0.34 29.68
C ARG A 358 -16.05 0.43 31.19
N THR A 359 -16.90 -0.25 31.97
CA THR A 359 -16.98 -0.13 33.45
C THR A 359 -16.20 -1.22 34.20
N ALA A 360 -15.54 -2.16 33.48
CA ALA A 360 -14.87 -3.32 34.08
C ALA A 360 -13.35 -3.36 33.86
N ALA A 361 -12.67 -2.19 33.76
CA ALA A 361 -11.20 -2.11 33.65
C ALA A 361 -10.62 -1.14 34.64
#